data_4ec29d7e36531843fe225db3476e45c2
#
_entry.id   4ec29d7e36531843fe225db3476e45c2
#
_cell.length_a   1.000
_cell.length_b   1.000
_cell.length_c   1.000
_cell.angle_alpha   90.00
_cell.angle_beta   90.00
_cell.angle_gamma   90.00
#
_symmetry.space_group_name_H-M   'P 1'
#
loop_
_entity.id
_entity.type
_entity.pdbx_description
1 polymer ?
#
loop_
_entity_poly.entity_id
_entity_poly.type
_entity_poly.pdbx_seq_one_letter_code
_entity_poly.pdbx_strand_id
1 'polypeptide(L)'
;MNRASSRLAAATALMLLLAGCRKGDRGTTVRLNGRIEAPMVDLAPKVSGRVVEVTVREGDRVKSGDVLVRLDLGETALSVERDRDAHGSAEARLEDLKAGSRTQEVASAEADLADRRAAVEFAKKELARQESLIAKKVGIPRDLDRARTDLLRAQAAQKASEERLALAREGSRRYQTQQAHSDVKRAQTVVRQSESVAREAEIRAPADGVILHRMAEPGLLLGAGQPGLTMAFADRLYVRAFVPETQLGRVKQGMPAQVSVDSFPGKLFPAHVTEISPDAEFTPKPVETREERVNLVYAAKIDLDAGWDEPLVPGQPAEVTVTSAAGPAGPESTRPRAVPSASLR
;
A
#
# COMPACT_ATOMS: atom_id res chain seq x y z
N MET A 1 39.32 -57.44 -67.34
CA MET A 1 38.75 -56.12 -67.60
C MET A 1 37.54 -55.97 -66.65
N ASN A 2 37.64 -55.48 -65.42
CA ASN A 2 36.51 -55.03 -64.55
C ASN A 2 36.90 -54.67 -63.10
N ARG A 3 38.15 -54.25 -62.84
CA ARG A 3 38.54 -53.79 -61.47
C ARG A 3 38.78 -52.25 -61.40
N ALA A 4 38.80 -51.55 -62.54
CA ALA A 4 39.08 -50.12 -62.56
C ALA A 4 37.78 -49.27 -62.43
N SER A 5 36.65 -49.74 -62.95
CA SER A 5 35.37 -49.07 -62.97
C SER A 5 34.67 -49.07 -61.54
N SER A 6 34.94 -50.08 -60.73
CA SER A 6 34.33 -50.18 -59.39
C SER A 6 35.02 -49.25 -58.36
N ARG A 7 36.30 -48.91 -58.58
CA ARG A 7 37.03 -48.00 -57.72
C ARG A 7 36.71 -46.51 -57.95
N LEU A 8 36.35 -46.17 -59.19
CA LEU A 8 35.93 -44.79 -59.52
C LEU A 8 34.52 -44.47 -59.00
N ALA A 9 33.60 -45.45 -59.00
CA ALA A 9 32.24 -45.27 -58.45
C ALA A 9 32.25 -45.19 -56.98
N ALA A 10 33.13 -45.86 -56.26
CA ALA A 10 33.25 -45.76 -54.77
C ALA A 10 33.89 -44.43 -54.33
N ALA A 11 34.80 -43.86 -55.10
CA ALA A 11 35.42 -42.58 -54.77
C ALA A 11 34.48 -41.38 -54.99
N THR A 12 33.64 -41.43 -56.03
CA THR A 12 32.61 -40.38 -56.27
C THR A 12 31.48 -40.45 -55.24
N ALA A 13 31.07 -41.63 -54.79
CA ALA A 13 30.05 -41.77 -53.71
C ALA A 13 30.56 -41.28 -52.36
N LEU A 14 31.87 -41.48 -52.07
CA LEU A 14 32.45 -40.97 -50.81
C LEU A 14 32.67 -39.44 -50.81
N MET A 15 32.89 -38.84 -51.99
CA MET A 15 33.01 -37.38 -52.12
C MET A 15 31.65 -36.64 -52.05
N LEU A 16 30.55 -37.30 -52.43
CA LEU A 16 29.19 -36.76 -52.25
C LEU A 16 28.63 -36.88 -50.83
N LEU A 17 29.14 -37.80 -50.00
CA LEU A 17 28.79 -37.95 -48.61
C LEU A 17 29.51 -36.94 -47.68
N LEU A 18 30.64 -36.36 -48.13
CA LEU A 18 31.38 -35.34 -47.39
C LEU A 18 30.89 -33.88 -47.64
N ALA A 19 30.05 -33.67 -48.67
CA ALA A 19 29.49 -32.36 -48.99
C ALA A 19 28.16 -32.03 -48.21
N GLY A 20 27.65 -32.99 -47.43
CA GLY A 20 26.34 -32.91 -46.82
C GLY A 20 26.25 -32.30 -45.39
N CYS A 21 27.34 -31.88 -44.77
CA CYS A 21 27.30 -31.35 -43.38
C CYS A 21 28.11 -30.08 -43.19
N ARG A 22 27.67 -29.01 -43.86
CA ARG A 22 27.96 -27.64 -43.47
C ARG A 22 26.75 -26.76 -43.73
N LYS A 23 25.62 -27.12 -43.14
CA LYS A 23 24.56 -26.17 -42.91
C LYS A 23 25.03 -25.34 -41.71
N GLY A 24 25.90 -24.39 -41.98
CA GLY A 24 26.20 -23.34 -41.02
C GLY A 24 24.87 -22.67 -40.68
N ASP A 25 24.53 -22.72 -39.44
CA ASP A 25 23.38 -22.01 -38.85
C ASP A 25 23.60 -20.51 -39.07
N ARG A 26 23.31 -20.05 -40.30
CA ARG A 26 23.38 -18.63 -40.65
C ARG A 26 22.09 -17.96 -40.22
N GLY A 27 22.03 -17.51 -38.98
CA GLY A 27 21.22 -16.37 -38.79
C GLY A 27 20.06 -16.41 -37.80
N THR A 28 20.00 -17.38 -36.89
CA THR A 28 18.85 -17.44 -35.96
C THR A 28 19.18 -16.96 -34.56
N THR A 29 20.45 -16.80 -34.21
CA THR A 29 20.84 -16.39 -32.83
C THR A 29 21.72 -15.15 -32.86
N VAL A 30 21.46 -14.25 -31.91
CA VAL A 30 22.27 -13.05 -31.61
C VAL A 30 22.83 -13.21 -30.23
N ARG A 31 24.17 -13.17 -30.09
CA ARG A 31 24.83 -13.19 -28.78
C ARG A 31 25.15 -11.78 -28.34
N LEU A 32 24.78 -11.45 -27.13
CA LEU A 32 24.94 -10.13 -26.52
C LEU A 32 25.65 -10.31 -25.18
N ASN A 33 26.53 -9.38 -24.85
CA ASN A 33 27.13 -9.30 -23.53
C ASN A 33 26.36 -8.26 -22.72
N GLY A 34 26.17 -8.57 -21.47
CA GLY A 34 25.49 -7.70 -20.53
C GLY A 34 25.88 -7.99 -19.08
N ARG A 35 25.10 -7.47 -18.18
CA ARG A 35 25.20 -7.78 -16.75
C ARG A 35 23.82 -7.89 -16.14
N ILE A 36 23.73 -8.69 -15.10
CA ILE A 36 22.51 -8.79 -14.29
C ILE A 36 22.33 -7.49 -13.52
N GLU A 37 21.16 -6.93 -13.61
CA GLU A 37 20.70 -5.77 -12.84
C GLU A 37 19.39 -6.11 -12.14
N ALA A 38 19.06 -5.35 -11.11
CA ALA A 38 17.78 -5.42 -10.43
C ALA A 38 17.23 -4.01 -10.25
N PRO A 39 15.92 -3.80 -10.26
CA PRO A 39 15.35 -2.55 -9.81
C PRO A 39 15.77 -2.29 -8.36
N MET A 40 16.17 -1.07 -8.09
CA MET A 40 16.59 -0.64 -6.75
C MET A 40 15.57 0.31 -6.16
N VAL A 41 15.46 0.29 -4.85
CA VAL A 41 14.64 1.24 -4.09
C VAL A 41 15.44 1.79 -2.93
N ASP A 42 15.38 3.09 -2.77
CA ASP A 42 15.92 3.77 -1.61
C ASP A 42 14.89 3.78 -0.49
N LEU A 43 15.27 3.19 0.64
CA LEU A 43 14.43 3.08 1.82
C LEU A 43 14.73 4.25 2.75
N ALA A 44 13.76 5.13 2.88
CA ALA A 44 13.85 6.34 3.70
C ALA A 44 12.72 6.34 4.74
N PRO A 45 12.96 6.91 5.94
CA PRO A 45 11.91 7.09 6.92
C PRO A 45 10.95 8.20 6.48
N LYS A 46 9.69 8.10 6.84
CA LYS A 46 8.71 9.18 6.63
C LYS A 46 8.77 10.26 7.71
N VAL A 47 9.37 9.94 8.84
CA VAL A 47 9.54 10.84 9.99
C VAL A 47 11.01 10.96 10.35
N SER A 48 11.42 12.12 10.81
CA SER A 48 12.80 12.33 11.28
C SER A 48 12.98 11.67 12.65
N GLY A 49 14.12 10.99 12.82
CA GLY A 49 14.44 10.35 14.10
C GLY A 49 15.90 9.94 14.19
N ARG A 50 16.37 9.65 15.39
CA ARG A 50 17.71 9.12 15.63
C ARG A 50 17.68 7.60 15.41
N VAL A 51 18.62 7.08 14.64
CA VAL A 51 18.80 5.63 14.45
C VAL A 51 19.23 5.00 15.77
N VAL A 52 18.41 4.09 16.29
CA VAL A 52 18.71 3.29 17.49
C VAL A 52 19.45 2.01 17.10
N GLU A 53 18.92 1.33 16.08
CA GLU A 53 19.37 0.02 15.67
C GLU A 53 19.26 -0.16 14.16
N VAL A 54 20.24 -0.80 13.56
CA VAL A 54 20.22 -1.29 12.18
C VAL A 54 20.43 -2.80 12.25
N THR A 55 19.42 -3.57 11.81
CA THR A 55 19.40 -5.03 11.96
C THR A 55 20.06 -5.77 10.82
N VAL A 56 20.44 -5.06 9.73
CA VAL A 56 20.95 -5.62 8.50
C VAL A 56 22.31 -5.06 8.10
N ARG A 57 23.04 -5.82 7.29
CA ARG A 57 24.32 -5.45 6.68
C ARG A 57 24.19 -5.41 5.16
N GLU A 58 25.15 -4.79 4.50
CA GLU A 58 25.28 -4.87 3.04
C GLU A 58 25.49 -6.33 2.60
N GLY A 59 24.74 -6.75 1.59
CA GLY A 59 24.70 -8.13 1.11
C GLY A 59 23.66 -9.04 1.77
N ASP A 60 23.01 -8.61 2.85
CA ASP A 60 22.02 -9.42 3.54
C ASP A 60 20.72 -9.52 2.71
N ARG A 61 20.14 -10.73 2.73
CA ARG A 61 18.82 -11.00 2.17
C ARG A 61 17.74 -10.69 3.18
N VAL A 62 16.72 -9.97 2.74
CA VAL A 62 15.59 -9.54 3.56
C VAL A 62 14.29 -9.99 2.93
N LYS A 63 13.28 -10.23 3.78
CA LYS A 63 11.91 -10.56 3.36
C LYS A 63 11.01 -9.36 3.51
N SER A 64 9.94 -9.36 2.74
CA SER A 64 8.88 -8.35 2.86
C SER A 64 8.38 -8.22 4.30
N GLY A 65 8.38 -7.00 4.83
CA GLY A 65 7.95 -6.70 6.20
C GLY A 65 9.05 -6.73 7.26
N ASP A 66 10.24 -7.26 6.96
CA ASP A 66 11.36 -7.27 7.91
C ASP A 66 11.70 -5.84 8.36
N VAL A 67 11.95 -5.66 9.66
CA VAL A 67 12.41 -4.39 10.22
C VAL A 67 13.90 -4.27 9.96
N LEU A 68 14.30 -3.24 9.22
CA LEU A 68 15.68 -3.01 8.80
C LEU A 68 16.38 -1.96 9.65
N VAL A 69 15.66 -0.89 9.98
CA VAL A 69 16.15 0.21 10.82
C VAL A 69 15.07 0.60 11.80
N ARG A 70 15.46 0.84 13.04
CA ARG A 70 14.58 1.38 14.09
C ARG A 70 15.06 2.76 14.49
N LEU A 71 14.13 3.71 14.47
CA LEU A 71 14.38 5.09 14.89
C LEU A 71 13.80 5.32 16.28
N ASP A 72 14.52 6.10 17.09
CA ASP A 72 13.98 6.70 18.29
C ASP A 72 13.27 8.01 17.92
N LEU A 73 12.01 8.07 18.16
CA LEU A 73 11.17 9.25 17.96
C LEU A 73 10.99 10.07 19.25
N GLY A 74 11.63 9.67 20.36
CA GLY A 74 11.63 10.38 21.65
C GLY A 74 10.28 10.98 22.05
N GLU A 75 9.93 12.12 21.48
CA GLU A 75 8.67 12.83 21.73
C GLU A 75 7.42 12.13 21.18
N THR A 76 7.55 11.30 20.17
CA THR A 76 6.36 10.68 19.51
C THR A 76 5.72 9.64 20.40
N ALA A 77 6.50 8.87 21.16
CA ALA A 77 5.96 7.90 22.11
C ALA A 77 5.13 8.61 23.18
N LEU A 78 5.66 9.71 23.73
CA LEU A 78 4.94 10.54 24.69
C LEU A 78 3.69 11.20 24.10
N SER A 79 3.71 11.54 22.81
CA SER A 79 2.54 12.10 22.14
C SER A 79 1.43 11.07 21.99
N VAL A 80 1.75 9.81 21.70
CA VAL A 80 0.77 8.71 21.64
C VAL A 80 0.12 8.50 23.01
N GLU A 81 0.91 8.49 24.09
CA GLU A 81 0.40 8.35 25.45
C GLU A 81 -0.55 9.50 25.83
N ARG A 82 -0.12 10.74 25.62
CA ARG A 82 -0.96 11.94 25.83
C ARG A 82 -2.28 11.88 25.06
N ASP A 83 -2.24 11.46 23.79
CA ASP A 83 -3.43 11.40 22.96
C ASP A 83 -4.37 10.26 23.37
N ARG A 84 -3.83 9.14 23.91
CA ARG A 84 -4.63 8.07 24.54
C ARG A 84 -5.30 8.55 25.82
N ASP A 85 -4.61 9.32 26.63
CA ASP A 85 -5.18 9.89 27.86
C ASP A 85 -6.30 10.88 27.55
N ALA A 86 -6.12 11.70 26.50
CA ALA A 86 -7.16 12.60 26.01
C ALA A 86 -8.40 11.83 25.50
N HIS A 87 -8.21 10.70 24.82
CA HIS A 87 -9.30 9.83 24.39
C HIS A 87 -10.03 9.21 25.59
N GLY A 88 -9.29 8.66 26.57
CA GLY A 88 -9.89 8.12 27.80
C GLY A 88 -10.68 9.16 28.59
N SER A 89 -10.19 10.40 28.65
CA SER A 89 -10.92 11.51 29.27
C SER A 89 -12.24 11.84 28.55
N ALA A 90 -12.22 11.80 27.22
CA ALA A 90 -13.44 12.02 26.42
C ALA A 90 -14.45 10.87 26.58
N GLU A 91 -13.99 9.62 26.69
CA GLU A 91 -14.83 8.45 26.98
C GLU A 91 -15.47 8.54 28.36
N ALA A 92 -14.69 8.86 29.40
CA ALA A 92 -15.21 9.03 30.76
C ALA A 92 -16.30 10.12 30.82
N ARG A 93 -16.11 11.23 30.09
CA ARG A 93 -17.12 12.28 29.97
C ARG A 93 -18.39 11.80 29.27
N LEU A 94 -18.27 11.01 28.23
CA LEU A 94 -19.42 10.43 27.53
C LEU A 94 -20.20 9.48 28.44
N GLU A 95 -19.50 8.64 29.21
CA GLU A 95 -20.10 7.72 30.18
C GLU A 95 -20.83 8.48 31.28
N ASP A 96 -20.24 9.54 31.85
CA ASP A 96 -20.89 10.39 32.83
C ASP A 96 -22.19 11.00 32.29
N LEU A 97 -22.17 11.51 31.07
CA LEU A 97 -23.37 12.02 30.38
C LEU A 97 -24.42 10.93 30.10
N LYS A 98 -24.01 9.70 29.78
CA LYS A 98 -24.92 8.56 29.56
C LYS A 98 -25.53 8.04 30.87
N ALA A 99 -24.79 8.07 31.95
CA ALA A 99 -25.27 7.71 33.26
C ALA A 99 -26.43 8.61 33.74
N GLY A 100 -26.54 9.82 33.15
CA GLY A 100 -27.64 10.75 33.43
C GLY A 100 -27.51 11.44 34.80
N SER A 101 -28.67 11.89 35.31
CA SER A 101 -28.70 12.51 36.64
C SER A 101 -28.36 11.51 37.75
N ARG A 102 -27.68 11.98 38.76
CA ARG A 102 -27.32 11.12 39.92
C ARG A 102 -28.60 10.54 40.53
N THR A 103 -28.55 9.28 40.93
CA THR A 103 -29.67 8.59 41.60
C THR A 103 -30.24 9.42 42.76
N GLN A 104 -29.40 10.17 43.47
CA GLN A 104 -29.79 11.06 44.57
C GLN A 104 -30.61 12.25 44.10
N GLU A 105 -30.34 12.82 42.93
CA GLU A 105 -31.09 13.95 42.37
C GLU A 105 -32.50 13.50 41.95
N VAL A 106 -32.59 12.32 41.34
CA VAL A 106 -33.88 11.70 40.97
C VAL A 106 -34.68 11.40 42.24
N ALA A 107 -34.07 10.77 43.26
CA ALA A 107 -34.73 10.49 44.52
C ALA A 107 -35.21 11.73 45.25
N SER A 108 -34.42 12.83 45.23
CA SER A 108 -34.84 14.12 45.80
C SER A 108 -36.05 14.72 45.05
N ALA A 109 -36.06 14.65 43.71
CA ALA A 109 -37.21 15.12 42.91
C ALA A 109 -38.45 14.26 43.13
N GLU A 110 -38.31 12.96 43.33
CA GLU A 110 -39.42 12.05 43.69
C GLU A 110 -40.00 12.36 45.07
N ALA A 111 -39.17 12.68 46.04
CA ALA A 111 -39.62 13.09 47.40
C ALA A 111 -40.38 14.43 47.37
N ASP A 112 -39.87 15.43 46.60
CA ASP A 112 -40.60 16.72 46.39
C ASP A 112 -41.94 16.49 45.72
N LEU A 113 -42.02 15.63 44.68
CA LEU A 113 -43.31 15.31 44.04
C LEU A 113 -44.25 14.62 45.03
N ALA A 114 -43.80 13.73 45.88
CA ALA A 114 -44.63 13.06 46.89
C ALA A 114 -45.22 14.08 47.87
N ASP A 115 -44.43 15.06 48.33
CA ASP A 115 -44.90 16.16 49.19
C ASP A 115 -45.99 17.01 48.51
N ARG A 116 -45.78 17.40 47.23
CA ARG A 116 -46.76 18.16 46.48
C ARG A 116 -48.06 17.40 46.20
N ARG A 117 -47.98 16.08 46.01
CA ARG A 117 -49.19 15.22 45.91
C ARG A 117 -49.97 15.19 47.21
N ALA A 118 -49.31 15.08 48.36
CA ALA A 118 -49.94 15.10 49.65
C ALA A 118 -50.65 16.48 49.90
N ALA A 119 -50.01 17.58 49.46
CA ALA A 119 -50.60 18.92 49.56
C ALA A 119 -51.88 19.04 48.72
N VAL A 120 -51.92 18.47 47.51
CA VAL A 120 -53.11 18.44 46.66
C VAL A 120 -54.23 17.63 47.29
N GLU A 121 -53.94 16.47 47.86
CA GLU A 121 -54.94 15.63 48.53
C GLU A 121 -55.50 16.33 49.78
N PHE A 122 -54.68 17.05 50.53
CA PHE A 122 -55.14 17.89 51.65
C PHE A 122 -56.09 19.01 51.16
N ALA A 123 -55.69 19.75 50.14
CA ALA A 123 -56.50 20.82 49.57
C ALA A 123 -57.84 20.32 49.00
N LYS A 124 -57.88 19.13 48.35
CA LYS A 124 -59.10 18.46 47.93
C LYS A 124 -60.05 18.17 49.07
N LYS A 125 -59.52 17.59 50.13
CA LYS A 125 -60.33 17.29 51.35
C LYS A 125 -60.87 18.55 51.98
N GLU A 126 -60.08 19.64 52.03
CA GLU A 126 -60.52 20.92 52.55
C GLU A 126 -61.61 21.54 51.68
N LEU A 127 -61.48 21.52 50.36
CA LEU A 127 -62.51 21.98 49.43
C LEU A 127 -63.82 21.20 49.64
N ALA A 128 -63.78 19.86 49.68
CA ALA A 128 -64.95 19.00 49.90
C ALA A 128 -65.64 19.32 51.25
N ARG A 129 -64.86 19.62 52.28
CA ARG A 129 -65.37 20.04 53.58
C ARG A 129 -66.13 21.38 53.45
N GLN A 130 -65.55 22.38 52.81
CA GLN A 130 -66.18 23.68 52.67
C GLN A 130 -67.43 23.60 51.77
N GLU A 131 -67.43 22.80 50.71
CA GLU A 131 -68.62 22.54 49.89
C GLU A 131 -69.77 21.90 50.70
N SER A 132 -69.44 20.94 51.58
CA SER A 132 -70.39 20.30 52.49
C SER A 132 -71.01 21.33 53.49
N LEU A 133 -70.23 22.26 54.04
CA LEU A 133 -70.67 23.31 54.94
C LEU A 133 -71.59 24.31 54.25
N ILE A 134 -71.27 24.68 53.01
CA ILE A 134 -72.13 25.51 52.17
C ILE A 134 -73.47 24.81 51.87
N ALA A 135 -73.47 23.52 51.52
CA ALA A 135 -74.64 22.72 51.25
C ALA A 135 -75.59 22.65 52.47
N LYS A 136 -74.95 22.63 53.68
CA LYS A 136 -75.68 22.66 54.97
C LYS A 136 -76.09 24.05 55.41
N LYS A 137 -75.84 25.13 54.60
CA LYS A 137 -76.14 26.53 54.87
C LYS A 137 -75.43 27.13 56.10
N VAL A 138 -74.30 26.52 56.52
CA VAL A 138 -73.51 27.01 57.68
C VAL A 138 -72.08 27.45 57.26
N GLY A 139 -71.74 27.37 55.96
CA GLY A 139 -70.46 27.77 55.42
C GLY A 139 -70.42 29.24 54.97
N ILE A 140 -69.19 29.78 54.88
CA ILE A 140 -68.95 31.17 54.41
C ILE A 140 -68.45 31.09 52.94
N PRO A 141 -69.09 31.75 51.99
CA PRO A 141 -68.71 31.70 50.57
C PRO A 141 -67.21 32.04 50.30
N ARG A 142 -66.67 33.00 51.03
CA ARG A 142 -65.29 33.42 50.94
C ARG A 142 -64.28 32.26 51.28
N ASP A 143 -64.70 31.43 52.26
CA ASP A 143 -63.82 30.28 52.63
C ASP A 143 -63.86 29.19 51.55
N LEU A 144 -64.95 28.98 50.87
CA LEU A 144 -65.09 28.13 49.69
C LEU A 144 -64.19 28.63 48.52
N ASP A 145 -64.25 29.93 48.21
CA ASP A 145 -63.42 30.52 47.16
C ASP A 145 -61.93 30.44 47.47
N ARG A 146 -61.60 30.59 48.75
CA ARG A 146 -60.22 30.39 49.20
C ARG A 146 -59.78 28.93 49.04
N ALA A 147 -60.60 27.97 49.45
CA ALA A 147 -60.26 26.54 49.31
C ALA A 147 -60.10 26.12 47.84
N ARG A 148 -60.93 26.68 46.94
CA ARG A 148 -60.78 26.48 45.47
C ARG A 148 -59.46 27.03 44.96
N THR A 149 -59.08 28.23 45.37
CA THR A 149 -57.83 28.89 45.00
C THR A 149 -56.64 28.12 45.50
N ASP A 150 -56.67 27.61 46.72
CA ASP A 150 -55.60 26.85 47.34
C ASP A 150 -55.44 25.50 46.67
N LEU A 151 -56.55 24.82 46.23
CA LEU A 151 -56.45 23.61 45.44
C LEU A 151 -55.80 23.89 44.07
N LEU A 152 -56.17 24.96 43.36
CA LEU A 152 -55.55 25.33 42.11
C LEU A 152 -54.04 25.61 42.25
N ARG A 153 -53.64 26.28 43.33
CA ARG A 153 -52.21 26.52 43.64
C ARG A 153 -51.46 25.22 43.91
N ALA A 154 -52.06 24.33 44.69
CA ALA A 154 -51.46 23.02 45.00
C ALA A 154 -51.29 22.15 43.72
N GLN A 155 -52.32 22.15 42.84
CA GLN A 155 -52.24 21.45 41.56
C GLN A 155 -51.15 22.02 40.64
N ALA A 156 -51.03 23.36 40.56
CA ALA A 156 -49.95 24.00 39.79
C ALA A 156 -48.55 23.64 40.34
N ALA A 157 -48.41 23.62 41.66
CA ALA A 157 -47.15 23.23 42.28
C ALA A 157 -46.80 21.74 42.03
N GLN A 158 -47.79 20.84 42.10
CA GLN A 158 -47.61 19.43 41.77
C GLN A 158 -47.13 19.29 40.32
N LYS A 159 -47.79 19.93 39.37
CA LYS A 159 -47.39 19.86 37.96
C LYS A 159 -45.96 20.35 37.73
N ALA A 160 -45.56 21.46 38.38
CA ALA A 160 -44.22 21.97 38.31
C ALA A 160 -43.17 20.96 38.83
N SER A 161 -43.51 20.21 39.91
CA SER A 161 -42.63 19.17 40.47
C SER A 161 -42.60 17.93 39.56
N GLU A 162 -43.69 17.55 38.93
CA GLU A 162 -43.72 16.48 37.94
C GLU A 162 -42.80 16.78 36.72
N GLU A 163 -42.81 17.99 36.21
CA GLU A 163 -41.93 18.41 35.12
C GLU A 163 -40.45 18.41 35.56
N ARG A 164 -40.16 18.80 36.80
CA ARG A 164 -38.78 18.71 37.35
C ARG A 164 -38.31 17.27 37.44
N LEU A 165 -39.14 16.36 37.93
CA LEU A 165 -38.82 14.94 37.99
C LEU A 165 -38.62 14.35 36.56
N ALA A 166 -39.44 14.72 35.60
CA ALA A 166 -39.29 14.30 34.19
C ALA A 166 -37.95 14.77 33.64
N LEU A 167 -37.55 16.03 33.88
CA LEU A 167 -36.23 16.54 33.47
C LEU A 167 -35.08 15.80 34.15
N ALA A 168 -35.20 15.52 35.48
CA ALA A 168 -34.21 14.77 36.20
C ALA A 168 -34.05 13.34 35.68
N ARG A 169 -35.12 12.67 35.27
CA ARG A 169 -35.11 11.32 34.67
C ARG A 169 -34.63 11.29 33.22
N GLU A 170 -34.92 12.34 32.46
CA GLU A 170 -34.45 12.45 31.07
C GLU A 170 -32.92 12.52 31.01
N GLY A 171 -32.26 13.06 32.02
CA GLY A 171 -30.81 13.17 32.10
C GLY A 171 -30.24 14.22 31.16
N SER A 172 -29.05 13.94 30.64
CA SER A 172 -28.36 14.86 29.72
C SER A 172 -29.10 15.08 28.42
N ARG A 173 -29.14 16.31 27.97
CA ARG A 173 -29.76 16.63 26.67
C ARG A 173 -29.15 15.82 25.52
N ARG A 174 -29.94 15.27 24.63
CA ARG A 174 -29.50 14.46 23.48
C ARG A 174 -28.35 15.12 22.71
N TYR A 175 -28.35 16.43 22.58
CA TYR A 175 -27.26 17.18 21.93
C TYR A 175 -25.94 17.10 22.69
N GLN A 176 -25.96 17.10 24.02
CA GLN A 176 -24.74 16.99 24.85
C GLN A 176 -24.10 15.61 24.70
N THR A 177 -24.91 14.55 24.75
CA THR A 177 -24.45 13.17 24.52
C THR A 177 -23.93 13.00 23.11
N GLN A 178 -24.62 13.55 22.09
CA GLN A 178 -24.19 13.50 20.70
C GLN A 178 -22.86 14.26 20.49
N GLN A 179 -22.70 15.41 21.13
CA GLN A 179 -21.46 16.17 21.07
C GLN A 179 -20.31 15.39 21.73
N ALA A 180 -20.52 14.85 22.92
CA ALA A 180 -19.50 14.03 23.62
C ALA A 180 -19.11 12.80 22.80
N HIS A 181 -20.07 12.15 22.14
CA HIS A 181 -19.78 11.06 21.21
C HIS A 181 -18.90 11.50 20.03
N SER A 182 -19.14 12.69 19.49
CA SER A 182 -18.30 13.26 18.44
C SER A 182 -16.90 13.63 18.93
N ASP A 183 -16.77 14.07 20.19
CA ASP A 183 -15.49 14.37 20.82
C ASP A 183 -14.65 13.11 21.04
N VAL A 184 -15.27 12.01 21.49
CA VAL A 184 -14.61 10.67 21.57
C VAL A 184 -14.10 10.24 20.21
N LYS A 185 -14.93 10.32 19.17
CA LYS A 185 -14.54 9.95 17.80
C LYS A 185 -13.38 10.80 17.29
N ARG A 186 -13.36 12.09 17.60
CA ARG A 186 -12.27 13.01 17.25
C ARG A 186 -10.99 12.61 17.97
N ALA A 187 -11.03 12.39 19.28
CA ALA A 187 -9.88 11.98 20.07
C ALA A 187 -9.33 10.63 19.59
N GLN A 188 -10.19 9.66 19.30
CA GLN A 188 -9.78 8.38 18.70
C GLN A 188 -9.06 8.54 17.36
N THR A 189 -9.47 9.51 16.53
CA THR A 189 -8.80 9.80 15.27
C THR A 189 -7.40 10.36 15.49
N VAL A 190 -7.23 11.22 16.49
CA VAL A 190 -5.91 11.76 16.89
C VAL A 190 -5.00 10.64 17.38
N VAL A 191 -5.48 9.72 18.22
CA VAL A 191 -4.72 8.53 18.64
C VAL A 191 -4.26 7.71 17.44
N ARG A 192 -5.16 7.42 16.51
CA ARG A 192 -4.78 6.66 15.29
C ARG A 192 -3.73 7.38 14.45
N GLN A 193 -3.78 8.70 14.39
CA GLN A 193 -2.79 9.51 13.68
C GLN A 193 -1.42 9.43 14.37
N SER A 194 -1.34 9.64 15.69
CA SER A 194 -0.09 9.57 16.43
C SER A 194 0.51 8.15 16.43
N GLU A 195 -0.32 7.11 16.55
CA GLU A 195 0.11 5.71 16.38
C GLU A 195 0.61 5.41 14.97
N SER A 196 0.00 6.02 13.93
CA SER A 196 0.50 5.88 12.57
C SER A 196 1.88 6.50 12.41
N VAL A 197 2.09 7.68 12.96
CA VAL A 197 3.41 8.34 12.98
C VAL A 197 4.44 7.49 13.74
N ALA A 198 4.04 6.92 14.88
CA ALA A 198 4.93 6.04 15.66
C ALA A 198 5.34 4.76 14.91
N ARG A 199 4.46 4.18 14.08
CA ARG A 199 4.81 3.04 13.22
C ARG A 199 5.81 3.39 12.13
N GLU A 200 5.86 4.63 11.68
CA GLU A 200 6.84 5.10 10.70
C GLU A 200 8.26 5.28 11.29
N ALA A 201 8.44 4.99 12.59
CA ALA A 201 9.75 4.88 13.23
C ALA A 201 10.58 3.67 12.78
N GLU A 202 9.96 2.76 12.06
CA GLU A 202 10.64 1.58 11.54
C GLU A 202 10.69 1.64 10.02
N ILE A 203 11.91 1.51 9.47
CA ILE A 203 12.09 1.27 8.03
C ILE A 203 11.99 -0.23 7.81
N ARG A 204 11.00 -0.65 7.02
CA ARG A 204 10.74 -2.05 6.70
C ARG A 204 11.00 -2.34 5.22
N ALA A 205 11.38 -3.59 4.93
CA ALA A 205 11.52 -4.05 3.55
C ALA A 205 10.14 -4.10 2.85
N PRO A 206 9.97 -3.43 1.69
CA PRO A 206 8.69 -3.43 0.96
C PRO A 206 8.44 -4.75 0.22
N ALA A 207 9.50 -5.52 -0.08
CA ALA A 207 9.45 -6.81 -0.78
C ALA A 207 10.69 -7.63 -0.42
N ASP A 208 10.77 -8.86 -0.93
CA ASP A 208 11.97 -9.68 -0.82
C ASP A 208 13.11 -9.08 -1.64
N GLY A 209 14.31 -9.02 -1.05
CA GLY A 209 15.44 -8.37 -1.71
C GLY A 209 16.77 -8.56 -1.03
N VAL A 210 17.77 -7.81 -1.52
CA VAL A 210 19.13 -7.77 -0.99
C VAL A 210 19.50 -6.33 -0.69
N ILE A 211 20.09 -6.07 0.46
CA ILE A 211 20.58 -4.74 0.83
C ILE A 211 21.89 -4.48 0.07
N LEU A 212 21.89 -3.41 -0.74
CA LEU A 212 23.07 -3.02 -1.51
C LEU A 212 23.95 -2.03 -0.75
N HIS A 213 23.34 -1.00 -0.17
CA HIS A 213 24.06 0.06 0.55
C HIS A 213 23.38 0.36 1.87
N ARG A 214 24.21 0.58 2.89
CA ARG A 214 23.80 0.96 4.22
C ARG A 214 24.40 2.31 4.59
N MET A 215 23.56 3.33 4.58
CA MET A 215 23.90 4.69 4.98
C MET A 215 23.46 5.00 6.42
N ALA A 216 22.46 4.24 6.90
CA ALA A 216 21.98 4.36 8.28
C ALA A 216 22.97 3.72 9.25
N GLU A 217 23.44 4.48 10.25
CA GLU A 217 24.30 4.01 11.32
C GLU A 217 23.68 4.35 12.68
N PRO A 218 23.81 3.48 13.69
CA PRO A 218 23.34 3.78 15.05
C PRO A 218 23.87 5.12 15.57
N GLY A 219 22.98 5.96 16.08
CA GLY A 219 23.30 7.31 16.53
C GLY A 219 23.13 8.41 15.48
N LEU A 220 23.03 8.06 14.18
CA LEU A 220 22.78 9.03 13.11
C LEU A 220 21.37 9.61 13.23
N LEU A 221 21.22 10.90 12.94
CA LEU A 221 19.92 11.54 12.77
C LEU A 221 19.50 11.45 11.30
N LEU A 222 18.45 10.70 11.00
CA LEU A 222 17.87 10.62 9.66
C LEU A 222 16.70 11.59 9.53
N GLY A 223 16.71 12.40 8.49
CA GLY A 223 15.60 13.26 8.11
C GLY A 223 14.50 12.48 7.37
N ALA A 224 13.27 13.00 7.40
CA ALA A 224 12.19 12.45 6.58
C ALA A 224 12.56 12.50 5.09
N GLY A 225 12.42 11.37 4.39
CA GLY A 225 12.78 11.23 2.98
C GLY A 225 14.28 11.07 2.70
N GLN A 226 15.14 11.09 3.71
CA GLN A 226 16.57 10.84 3.54
C GLN A 226 16.82 9.33 3.44
N PRO A 227 17.44 8.83 2.35
CA PRO A 227 17.74 7.40 2.22
C PRO A 227 18.64 6.89 3.35
N GLY A 228 18.20 5.84 4.03
CA GLY A 228 18.98 5.14 5.05
C GLY A 228 19.58 3.83 4.53
N LEU A 229 18.90 3.18 3.60
CA LEU A 229 19.30 1.92 2.95
C LEU A 229 18.93 1.95 1.48
N THR A 230 19.70 1.25 0.64
CA THR A 230 19.31 0.94 -0.74
C THR A 230 19.14 -0.56 -0.87
N MET A 231 18.00 -1.01 -1.37
CA MET A 231 17.66 -2.42 -1.57
C MET A 231 17.40 -2.72 -3.05
N ALA A 232 17.89 -3.89 -3.51
CA ALA A 232 17.55 -4.46 -4.81
C ALA A 232 16.48 -5.54 -4.64
N PHE A 233 15.50 -5.58 -5.56
CA PHE A 233 14.48 -6.62 -5.57
C PHE A 233 15.06 -7.95 -6.06
N ALA A 234 14.86 -9.03 -5.30
CA ALA A 234 15.43 -10.34 -5.64
C ALA A 234 14.63 -11.08 -6.73
N ASP A 235 13.34 -10.76 -6.88
CA ASP A 235 12.38 -11.42 -7.77
C ASP A 235 12.28 -10.78 -9.17
N ARG A 236 12.98 -9.67 -9.41
CA ARG A 236 12.87 -8.86 -10.62
C ARG A 236 14.21 -8.61 -11.28
N LEU A 237 14.99 -9.69 -11.44
CA LEU A 237 16.28 -9.59 -12.11
C LEU A 237 16.10 -9.46 -13.62
N TYR A 238 16.90 -8.62 -14.23
CA TYR A 238 17.00 -8.49 -15.68
C TYR A 238 18.46 -8.37 -16.10
N VAL A 239 18.73 -8.69 -17.34
CA VAL A 239 20.06 -8.45 -17.95
C VAL A 239 19.97 -7.18 -18.78
N ARG A 240 20.83 -6.21 -18.45
CA ARG A 240 21.12 -5.09 -19.33
C ARG A 240 22.19 -5.51 -20.31
N ALA A 241 21.78 -5.86 -21.53
CA ALA A 241 22.66 -6.27 -22.61
C ALA A 241 22.83 -5.16 -23.63
N PHE A 242 23.97 -5.16 -24.33
CA PHE A 242 24.29 -4.14 -25.32
C PHE A 242 24.18 -4.73 -26.72
N VAL A 243 23.26 -4.19 -27.52
CA VAL A 243 23.03 -4.60 -28.91
C VAL A 243 23.81 -3.68 -29.84
N PRO A 244 24.80 -4.19 -30.61
CA PRO A 244 25.47 -3.38 -31.62
C PRO A 244 24.49 -2.88 -32.68
N GLU A 245 24.70 -1.69 -33.23
CA GLU A 245 23.86 -1.09 -34.27
C GLU A 245 23.64 -2.05 -35.44
N THR A 246 24.68 -2.78 -35.85
CA THR A 246 24.64 -3.76 -36.94
C THR A 246 23.69 -4.95 -36.70
N GLN A 247 23.32 -5.20 -35.47
CA GLN A 247 22.44 -6.30 -35.07
C GLN A 247 21.07 -5.81 -34.55
N LEU A 248 20.83 -4.51 -34.45
CA LEU A 248 19.60 -3.93 -33.93
C LEU A 248 18.35 -4.40 -34.67
N GLY A 249 18.43 -4.51 -36.03
CA GLY A 249 17.32 -4.99 -36.83
C GLY A 249 16.94 -6.46 -36.59
N ARG A 250 17.78 -7.23 -35.93
CA ARG A 250 17.60 -8.67 -35.64
C ARG A 250 17.06 -8.96 -34.28
N VAL A 251 17.13 -8.02 -33.32
CA VAL A 251 16.60 -8.12 -31.97
C VAL A 251 15.32 -7.30 -31.92
N LYS A 252 14.25 -7.91 -31.44
CA LYS A 252 12.95 -7.24 -31.28
C LYS A 252 12.39 -7.51 -29.89
N GLN A 253 11.59 -6.59 -29.39
CA GLN A 253 10.83 -6.77 -28.16
C GLN A 253 9.94 -8.03 -28.24
N GLY A 254 9.86 -8.79 -27.16
CA GLY A 254 9.12 -10.03 -27.05
C GLY A 254 9.87 -11.28 -27.55
N MET A 255 11.10 -11.15 -28.07
CA MET A 255 11.88 -12.32 -28.50
C MET A 255 12.34 -13.14 -27.28
N PRO A 256 12.28 -14.48 -27.38
CA PRO A 256 12.83 -15.36 -26.37
C PRO A 256 14.36 -15.26 -26.34
N ALA A 257 14.92 -15.32 -25.16
CA ALA A 257 16.34 -15.28 -24.92
C ALA A 257 16.75 -16.33 -23.88
N GLN A 258 18.03 -16.67 -23.88
CA GLN A 258 18.65 -17.52 -22.86
C GLN A 258 19.83 -16.77 -22.29
N VAL A 259 19.88 -16.71 -20.96
CA VAL A 259 20.96 -16.05 -20.22
C VAL A 259 21.87 -17.12 -19.63
N SER A 260 23.16 -16.97 -19.80
CA SER A 260 24.19 -17.76 -19.13
C SER A 260 25.08 -16.86 -18.30
N VAL A 261 25.52 -17.37 -17.16
CA VAL A 261 26.44 -16.69 -16.25
C VAL A 261 27.57 -17.61 -15.87
N ASP A 262 28.78 -17.08 -15.75
CA ASP A 262 29.98 -17.88 -15.46
C ASP A 262 29.94 -18.56 -14.07
N SER A 263 29.16 -17.99 -13.14
CA SER A 263 28.97 -18.55 -11.79
C SER A 263 28.22 -19.89 -11.79
N PHE A 264 27.46 -20.21 -12.85
CA PHE A 264 26.67 -21.43 -13.01
C PHE A 264 26.93 -22.05 -14.40
N PRO A 265 28.13 -22.66 -14.62
CA PRO A 265 28.51 -23.17 -15.93
C PRO A 265 27.53 -24.24 -16.42
N GLY A 266 27.07 -24.07 -17.68
CA GLY A 266 26.17 -25.03 -18.34
C GLY A 266 24.70 -24.84 -17.98
N LYS A 267 24.33 -23.91 -17.11
CA LYS A 267 22.94 -23.56 -16.82
C LYS A 267 22.50 -22.40 -17.68
N LEU A 268 21.31 -22.55 -18.29
CA LEU A 268 20.67 -21.53 -19.07
C LEU A 268 19.40 -21.05 -18.37
N PHE A 269 19.29 -19.76 -18.18
CA PHE A 269 18.13 -19.13 -17.57
C PHE A 269 17.20 -18.59 -18.66
N PRO A 270 15.95 -19.04 -18.73
CA PRO A 270 15.01 -18.54 -19.71
C PRO A 270 14.73 -17.05 -19.44
N ALA A 271 14.62 -16.30 -20.53
CA ALA A 271 14.43 -14.86 -20.49
C ALA A 271 13.75 -14.37 -21.76
N HIS A 272 13.31 -13.13 -21.77
CA HIS A 272 12.76 -12.50 -22.98
C HIS A 272 13.16 -11.02 -23.06
N VAL A 273 13.25 -10.50 -24.27
CA VAL A 273 13.56 -9.09 -24.53
C VAL A 273 12.33 -8.25 -24.21
N THR A 274 12.43 -7.43 -23.15
CA THR A 274 11.31 -6.58 -22.72
C THR A 274 11.36 -5.20 -23.35
N GLU A 275 12.55 -4.64 -23.48
CA GLU A 275 12.72 -3.26 -23.96
C GLU A 275 14.04 -3.12 -24.71
N ILE A 276 14.07 -2.25 -25.70
CA ILE A 276 15.29 -1.80 -26.37
C ILE A 276 15.28 -0.28 -26.31
N SER A 277 16.32 0.30 -25.67
CA SER A 277 16.44 1.75 -25.57
C SER A 277 16.52 2.38 -26.96
N PRO A 278 15.78 3.44 -27.24
CA PRO A 278 15.92 4.18 -28.47
C PRO A 278 17.21 5.03 -28.50
N ASP A 279 17.80 5.26 -27.33
CA ASP A 279 19.00 6.07 -27.21
C ASP A 279 20.26 5.22 -27.38
N ALA A 280 21.14 5.65 -28.27
CA ALA A 280 22.43 5.02 -28.47
C ALA A 280 23.38 5.36 -27.32
N GLU A 281 24.04 4.36 -26.75
CA GLU A 281 25.08 4.50 -25.76
C GLU A 281 26.46 4.30 -26.40
N PHE A 282 27.47 5.02 -25.90
CA PHE A 282 28.85 4.80 -26.30
C PHE A 282 29.49 3.78 -25.36
N THR A 283 30.05 2.72 -25.89
CA THR A 283 30.89 1.82 -25.07
C THR A 283 32.17 2.59 -24.67
N PRO A 284 32.40 2.84 -23.38
CA PRO A 284 33.64 3.46 -22.95
C PRO A 284 34.77 2.40 -23.01
N LYS A 285 35.47 2.34 -24.14
CA LYS A 285 36.78 1.71 -24.21
C LYS A 285 37.82 2.81 -24.13
N PRO A 286 38.86 2.68 -23.30
CA PRO A 286 40.04 3.53 -23.39
C PRO A 286 40.71 3.24 -24.75
N VAL A 287 40.66 4.20 -25.69
CA VAL A 287 41.16 4.05 -27.05
C VAL A 287 42.52 4.71 -27.14
N GLU A 288 43.52 3.92 -27.50
CA GLU A 288 44.89 4.42 -27.79
C GLU A 288 45.14 4.68 -29.29
N THR A 289 44.21 4.34 -30.19
CA THR A 289 44.42 4.49 -31.65
C THR A 289 43.23 5.16 -32.38
N ARG A 290 43.56 5.96 -33.40
CA ARG A 290 42.64 6.79 -34.22
C ARG A 290 41.65 6.01 -35.09
N GLU A 291 41.71 4.68 -35.15
CA GLU A 291 40.94 3.85 -36.06
C GLU A 291 39.79 3.06 -35.40
N GLU A 292 39.70 3.06 -34.05
CA GLU A 292 38.56 2.45 -33.39
C GLU A 292 37.41 3.46 -33.35
N ARG A 293 36.56 3.39 -34.38
CA ARG A 293 35.25 4.08 -34.40
C ARG A 293 34.48 3.67 -33.16
N VAL A 294 33.96 4.65 -32.45
CA VAL A 294 33.00 4.48 -31.36
C VAL A 294 31.87 3.58 -31.89
N ASN A 295 31.82 2.35 -31.42
CA ASN A 295 30.71 1.45 -31.78
C ASN A 295 29.49 1.88 -31.00
N LEU A 296 28.49 2.37 -31.70
CA LEU A 296 27.17 2.65 -31.14
C LEU A 296 26.52 1.34 -30.71
N VAL A 297 26.08 1.30 -29.48
CA VAL A 297 25.34 0.17 -28.91
C VAL A 297 24.03 0.67 -28.31
N TYR A 298 23.03 -0.17 -28.34
CA TYR A 298 21.72 0.12 -27.77
C TYR A 298 21.50 -0.79 -26.57
N ALA A 299 21.10 -0.23 -25.43
CA ALA A 299 20.79 -1.03 -24.27
C ALA A 299 19.49 -1.80 -24.49
N ALA A 300 19.54 -3.11 -24.31
CA ALA A 300 18.37 -3.97 -24.29
C ALA A 300 18.15 -4.50 -22.87
N LYS A 301 16.94 -4.35 -22.37
CA LYS A 301 16.47 -4.94 -21.13
C LYS A 301 15.88 -6.31 -21.42
N ILE A 302 16.40 -7.33 -20.75
CA ILE A 302 16.03 -8.72 -20.95
C ILE A 302 15.64 -9.28 -19.58
N ASP A 303 14.33 -9.42 -19.36
CA ASP A 303 13.82 -9.89 -18.08
C ASP A 303 13.98 -11.41 -17.98
N LEU A 304 14.48 -11.89 -16.84
CA LEU A 304 14.55 -13.32 -16.56
C LEU A 304 13.14 -13.83 -16.22
N ASP A 305 12.77 -14.96 -16.83
CA ASP A 305 11.51 -15.63 -16.50
C ASP A 305 11.58 -16.27 -15.12
N ALA A 306 10.46 -16.33 -14.40
CA ALA A 306 10.41 -16.92 -13.08
C ALA A 306 10.74 -18.43 -13.10
N GLY A 307 11.25 -18.97 -11.97
CA GLY A 307 11.45 -20.42 -11.79
C GLY A 307 12.90 -20.84 -11.70
N TRP A 308 13.80 -19.97 -11.30
CA TRP A 308 15.19 -20.27 -10.99
C TRP A 308 15.43 -20.15 -9.47
N ASP A 309 16.16 -21.13 -8.92
CA ASP A 309 16.47 -21.20 -7.46
C ASP A 309 17.89 -20.69 -7.15
N GLU A 310 18.69 -20.39 -8.17
CA GLU A 310 20.07 -19.98 -8.00
C GLU A 310 20.17 -18.54 -7.49
N PRO A 311 21.15 -18.28 -6.60
CA PRO A 311 21.37 -16.95 -6.06
C PRO A 311 22.10 -16.06 -7.09
N LEU A 312 21.38 -15.59 -8.11
CA LEU A 312 21.91 -14.58 -9.01
C LEU A 312 22.07 -13.26 -8.26
N VAL A 313 23.18 -12.57 -8.50
CA VAL A 313 23.51 -11.31 -7.81
C VAL A 313 23.58 -10.18 -8.83
N PRO A 314 22.95 -9.02 -8.56
CA PRO A 314 23.12 -7.83 -9.39
C PRO A 314 24.60 -7.47 -9.56
N GLY A 315 25.00 -7.07 -10.77
CA GLY A 315 26.38 -6.75 -11.11
C GLY A 315 27.15 -7.88 -11.77
N GLN A 316 26.66 -9.14 -11.75
CA GLN A 316 27.31 -10.25 -12.42
C GLN A 316 27.32 -10.09 -13.94
N PRO A 317 28.46 -10.35 -14.65
CA PRO A 317 28.48 -10.48 -16.09
C PRO A 317 27.57 -11.63 -16.57
N ALA A 318 26.89 -11.41 -17.67
CA ALA A 318 26.01 -12.39 -18.29
C ALA A 318 26.13 -12.34 -19.82
N GLU A 319 26.08 -13.51 -20.45
CA GLU A 319 25.94 -13.64 -21.88
C GLU A 319 24.49 -13.97 -22.21
N VAL A 320 23.90 -13.26 -23.17
CA VAL A 320 22.54 -13.45 -23.62
C VAL A 320 22.53 -13.95 -25.05
N THR A 321 21.85 -15.04 -25.28
CA THR A 321 21.58 -15.57 -26.61
C THR A 321 20.11 -15.32 -26.97
N VAL A 322 19.86 -14.35 -27.83
CA VAL A 322 18.51 -14.06 -28.35
C VAL A 322 18.25 -14.93 -29.56
N THR A 323 17.16 -15.69 -29.55
CA THR A 323 16.78 -16.56 -30.64
C THR A 323 15.71 -15.86 -31.47
N SER A 324 16.02 -15.58 -32.74
CA SER A 324 15.00 -15.13 -33.70
C SER A 324 14.08 -16.31 -33.98
N ALA A 325 12.82 -16.27 -33.52
CA ALA A 325 11.83 -17.19 -34.06
C ALA A 325 11.76 -16.97 -35.59
N ALA A 326 12.08 -17.98 -36.38
CA ALA A 326 11.78 -17.95 -37.79
C ALA A 326 10.27 -17.75 -37.93
N GLY A 327 9.84 -16.52 -38.22
CA GLY A 327 8.44 -16.25 -38.48
C GLY A 327 7.99 -17.18 -39.61
N PRO A 328 6.74 -17.70 -39.59
CA PRO A 328 6.21 -18.42 -40.75
C PRO A 328 6.40 -17.52 -41.98
N ALA A 329 6.99 -18.08 -43.04
CA ALA A 329 7.17 -17.38 -44.31
C ALA A 329 5.82 -16.76 -44.70
N GLY A 330 5.75 -15.42 -44.67
CA GLY A 330 4.57 -14.71 -45.12
C GLY A 330 4.22 -15.12 -46.56
N PRO A 331 2.94 -15.18 -46.91
CA PRO A 331 2.55 -15.58 -48.25
C PRO A 331 3.22 -14.68 -49.29
N GLU A 332 3.86 -15.34 -50.23
CA GLU A 332 4.52 -14.78 -51.40
C GLU A 332 3.62 -13.69 -52.02
N SER A 333 4.09 -12.44 -52.04
CA SER A 333 3.33 -11.33 -52.59
C SER A 333 3.12 -11.57 -54.07
N THR A 334 1.93 -12.01 -54.43
CA THR A 334 1.45 -12.08 -55.79
C THR A 334 1.55 -10.67 -56.42
N ARG A 335 2.47 -10.52 -57.38
CA ARG A 335 2.64 -9.28 -58.16
C ARG A 335 1.29 -8.85 -58.70
N PRO A 336 0.90 -7.59 -58.62
CA PRO A 336 -0.32 -7.12 -59.26
C PRO A 336 -0.16 -7.23 -60.78
N ARG A 337 -1.10 -7.96 -61.40
CA ARG A 337 -1.26 -8.14 -62.83
C ARG A 337 -1.53 -6.78 -63.48
N ALA A 338 -0.70 -6.43 -64.47
CA ALA A 338 -0.85 -5.20 -65.23
C ALA A 338 -2.25 -5.08 -65.81
N VAL A 339 -2.91 -3.97 -65.63
CA VAL A 339 -4.18 -3.59 -66.22
C VAL A 339 -3.88 -3.05 -67.65
N PRO A 340 -4.52 -3.53 -68.67
CA PRO A 340 -4.33 -2.98 -70.04
C PRO A 340 -5.02 -1.62 -70.10
N SER A 341 -4.30 -0.64 -70.67
CA SER A 341 -4.79 0.69 -70.99
C SER A 341 -5.88 0.66 -71.99
N ALA A 342 -7.11 1.03 -71.69
CA ALA A 342 -8.17 1.29 -72.63
C ALA A 342 -8.00 2.72 -73.18
N SER A 343 -7.81 2.83 -74.50
CA SER A 343 -7.79 4.06 -75.25
C SER A 343 -9.17 4.70 -75.32
N LEU A 344 -9.20 5.97 -74.93
CA LEU A 344 -10.34 6.86 -75.13
C LEU A 344 -10.39 7.36 -76.54
N ARG A 345 -11.55 7.20 -77.20
CA ARG A 345 -12.10 8.15 -78.12
C ARG A 345 -13.16 8.99 -77.42
#